data_e4de0b2fd6f2eed0613cdc425921d192
#
_entry.id   e4de0b2fd6f2eed0613cdc425921d192
#
_cell.length_a   1.000
_cell.length_b   1.000
_cell.length_c   1.000
_cell.angle_alpha   90.00
_cell.angle_beta   90.00
_cell.angle_gamma   90.00
#
_symmetry.space_group_name_H-M   'P 1'
#
loop_
_entity.id
_entity.type
_entity.pdbx_description
1 polymer ?
#
loop_
_entity_poly.entity_id
_entity_poly.type
_entity_poly.pdbx_seq_one_letter_code
_entity_poly.pdbx_strand_id
1 'polypeptide(L)'
;MKNRLSIVIGSGGVLCAAALGLSKALHREGLTPGMAVGCSGGSIYAATIALGIDPDEAQRLTLNLFTSDVFEGYTANLKSALTGETRFTETSSLIDDSIMYERLGRVFAGKTFEDTLYPLHIVATHLYSGERVVISSGSILDAIRASIAIPMIFSPWKIGDQMLVDGAVCDPLPIDVAIQQGSDVIAAVGFEMPIRKRMNSYTAVTTHFNSLYMNNILKSTFAFYNAVHHAEIIPILPNFEKPVGTFDTQQIPYIIEQGEKAAEEHIPYMKQLLLRDV
;
A
#
# COMPACT_ATOMS: atom_id res chain seq x y z
N MET A 1 15.27 4.30 -26.19
CA MET A 1 15.46 3.68 -24.84
C MET A 1 14.30 2.72 -24.63
N LYS A 2 14.51 1.51 -24.08
CA LYS A 2 13.40 0.61 -23.79
C LYS A 2 12.51 1.24 -22.72
N ASN A 3 11.19 1.21 -22.91
CA ASN A 3 10.22 1.65 -21.92
C ASN A 3 10.44 0.91 -20.61
N ARG A 4 10.42 1.60 -19.49
CA ARG A 4 10.59 1.02 -18.14
C ARG A 4 9.23 0.82 -17.50
N LEU A 5 8.95 -0.42 -17.09
CA LEU A 5 7.78 -0.74 -16.29
C LEU A 5 8.03 -0.32 -14.84
N SER A 6 7.17 0.53 -14.31
CA SER A 6 7.13 0.83 -12.88
C SER A 6 5.88 0.25 -12.24
N ILE A 7 6.02 -0.19 -10.99
CA ILE A 7 4.88 -0.66 -10.18
C ILE A 7 4.57 0.40 -9.14
N VAL A 8 3.33 0.84 -9.11
CA VAL A 8 2.80 1.72 -8.05
C VAL A 8 1.74 0.95 -7.28
N ILE A 9 1.92 0.80 -5.97
CA ILE A 9 1.00 0.07 -5.11
C ILE A 9 0.39 1.05 -4.12
N GLY A 10 -0.89 1.28 -4.29
CA GLY A 10 -1.66 2.20 -3.44
C GLY A 10 -1.97 1.65 -2.06
N SER A 11 -2.59 2.49 -1.26
CA SER A 11 -3.07 2.16 0.08
C SER A 11 -4.28 1.22 0.04
N GLY A 12 -4.43 0.37 1.04
CA GLY A 12 -5.55 -0.59 1.08
C GLY A 12 -5.49 -1.59 2.25
N GLY A 13 -4.56 -1.43 3.19
CA GLY A 13 -4.35 -2.38 4.28
C GLY A 13 -4.01 -3.77 3.73
N VAL A 14 -4.72 -4.82 4.16
CA VAL A 14 -4.47 -6.20 3.69
C VAL A 14 -4.80 -6.41 2.20
N LEU A 15 -5.64 -5.55 1.59
CA LEU A 15 -5.94 -5.63 0.16
C LEU A 15 -4.68 -5.47 -0.69
N CYS A 16 -3.66 -4.77 -0.18
CA CYS A 16 -2.39 -4.58 -0.85
C CYS A 16 -1.65 -5.91 -1.13
N ALA A 17 -2.01 -7.01 -0.46
CA ALA A 17 -1.50 -8.35 -0.77
C ALA A 17 -1.79 -8.78 -2.23
N ALA A 18 -2.77 -8.18 -2.90
CA ALA A 18 -3.02 -8.38 -4.32
C ALA A 18 -1.81 -8.03 -5.20
N ALA A 19 -0.92 -7.13 -4.73
CA ALA A 19 0.32 -6.82 -5.43
C ALA A 19 1.27 -8.03 -5.54
N LEU A 20 1.17 -9.01 -4.65
CA LEU A 20 1.89 -10.28 -4.81
C LEU A 20 1.35 -11.09 -5.99
N GLY A 21 0.05 -11.02 -6.25
CA GLY A 21 -0.54 -11.61 -7.46
C GLY A 21 0.04 -10.99 -8.73
N LEU A 22 0.13 -9.64 -8.79
CA LEU A 22 0.85 -8.97 -9.88
C LEU A 22 2.31 -9.42 -9.95
N SER A 23 3.01 -9.50 -8.82
CA SER A 23 4.42 -9.94 -8.79
C SER A 23 4.58 -11.36 -9.33
N LYS A 24 3.69 -12.31 -8.99
CA LYS A 24 3.65 -13.68 -9.54
C LYS A 24 3.46 -13.68 -11.05
N ALA A 25 2.48 -12.92 -11.55
CA ALA A 25 2.20 -12.81 -12.97
C ALA A 25 3.41 -12.23 -13.73
N LEU A 26 4.03 -11.16 -13.24
CA LEU A 26 5.23 -10.58 -13.84
C LEU A 26 6.42 -11.55 -13.84
N HIS A 27 6.66 -12.23 -12.70
CA HIS A 27 7.75 -13.20 -12.56
C HIS A 27 7.59 -14.36 -13.57
N ARG A 28 6.40 -14.95 -13.67
CA ARG A 28 6.08 -16.02 -14.61
C ARG A 28 6.32 -15.63 -16.06
N GLU A 29 6.05 -14.38 -16.39
CA GLU A 29 6.17 -13.83 -17.74
C GLU A 29 7.55 -13.20 -18.04
N GLY A 30 8.49 -13.27 -17.08
CA GLY A 30 9.83 -12.72 -17.23
C GLY A 30 9.87 -11.18 -17.32
N LEU A 31 8.85 -10.50 -16.82
CA LEU A 31 8.77 -9.04 -16.79
C LEU A 31 9.38 -8.52 -15.48
N THR A 32 10.44 -7.74 -15.60
CA THR A 32 11.12 -7.14 -14.45
C THR A 32 10.75 -5.66 -14.33
N PRO A 33 10.27 -5.21 -13.16
CA PRO A 33 10.07 -3.79 -12.91
C PRO A 33 11.39 -3.02 -12.93
N GLY A 34 11.35 -1.77 -13.37
CA GLY A 34 12.47 -0.85 -13.26
C GLY A 34 12.40 0.05 -12.03
N MET A 35 11.26 0.06 -11.32
CA MET A 35 11.03 0.85 -10.10
C MET A 35 9.79 0.35 -9.37
N ALA A 36 9.75 0.53 -8.05
CA ALA A 36 8.58 0.30 -7.22
C ALA A 36 8.26 1.53 -6.36
N VAL A 37 6.97 1.86 -6.26
CA VAL A 37 6.44 2.92 -5.38
C VAL A 37 5.35 2.31 -4.52
N GLY A 38 5.36 2.61 -3.23
CA GLY A 38 4.36 2.07 -2.29
C GLY A 38 3.82 3.10 -1.32
N CYS A 39 2.52 2.97 -0.99
CA CYS A 39 1.83 3.77 0.00
C CYS A 39 1.08 2.87 0.98
N SER A 40 1.19 3.14 2.29
CA SER A 40 0.52 2.37 3.36
C SER A 40 0.86 0.88 3.26
N GLY A 41 -0.12 -0.02 3.36
CA GLY A 41 0.09 -1.45 3.13
C GLY A 41 0.81 -1.77 1.83
N GLY A 42 0.68 -0.93 0.79
CA GLY A 42 1.39 -1.06 -0.48
C GLY A 42 2.91 -0.89 -0.36
N SER A 43 3.40 -0.16 0.65
CA SER A 43 4.83 0.03 0.89
C SER A 43 5.55 -1.29 1.23
N ILE A 44 4.86 -2.20 1.94
CA ILE A 44 5.37 -3.52 2.30
C ILE A 44 5.67 -4.32 1.03
N TYR A 45 4.72 -4.34 0.10
CA TYR A 45 4.85 -5.12 -1.13
C TYR A 45 5.76 -4.46 -2.16
N ALA A 46 5.78 -3.12 -2.23
CA ALA A 46 6.75 -2.39 -3.03
C ALA A 46 8.19 -2.70 -2.58
N ALA A 47 8.44 -2.70 -1.27
CA ALA A 47 9.75 -3.06 -0.71
C ALA A 47 10.10 -4.53 -0.96
N THR A 48 9.14 -5.45 -0.77
CA THR A 48 9.32 -6.89 -1.04
C THR A 48 9.73 -7.14 -2.49
N ILE A 49 9.02 -6.52 -3.42
CA ILE A 49 9.30 -6.60 -4.86
C ILE A 49 10.65 -5.97 -5.18
N ALA A 50 10.94 -4.77 -4.67
CA ALA A 50 12.19 -4.06 -4.94
C ALA A 50 13.43 -4.80 -4.40
N LEU A 51 13.30 -5.51 -3.27
CA LEU A 51 14.33 -6.37 -2.72
C LEU A 51 14.52 -7.68 -3.51
N GLY A 52 13.66 -7.97 -4.50
CA GLY A 52 13.71 -9.20 -5.28
C GLY A 52 13.36 -10.45 -4.47
N ILE A 53 12.55 -10.31 -3.44
CA ILE A 53 12.06 -11.47 -2.67
C ILE A 53 11.13 -12.28 -3.58
N ASP A 54 11.40 -13.58 -3.67
CA ASP A 54 10.58 -14.50 -4.46
C ASP A 54 9.10 -14.39 -4.10
N PRO A 55 8.17 -14.34 -5.09
CA PRO A 55 6.74 -14.12 -4.82
C PRO A 55 6.10 -15.16 -3.90
N ASP A 56 6.52 -16.43 -3.94
CA ASP A 56 5.99 -17.47 -3.05
C ASP A 56 6.55 -17.34 -1.64
N GLU A 57 7.82 -16.92 -1.50
CA GLU A 57 8.38 -16.54 -0.20
C GLU A 57 7.66 -15.32 0.37
N ALA A 58 7.45 -14.29 -0.42
CA ALA A 58 6.72 -13.09 -0.03
C ALA A 58 5.29 -13.40 0.46
N GLN A 59 4.61 -14.36 -0.19
CA GLN A 59 3.29 -14.84 0.27
C GLN A 59 3.39 -15.50 1.64
N ARG A 60 4.38 -16.36 1.89
CA ARG A 60 4.58 -16.98 3.20
C ARG A 60 4.87 -15.96 4.29
N LEU A 61 5.71 -14.96 4.01
CA LEU A 61 6.01 -13.86 4.92
C LEU A 61 4.75 -13.03 5.24
N THR A 62 3.92 -12.75 4.23
CA THR A 62 2.66 -12.01 4.39
C THR A 62 1.68 -12.71 5.34
N LEU A 63 1.51 -14.02 5.19
CA LEU A 63 0.62 -14.81 6.06
C LEU A 63 1.09 -14.81 7.53
N ASN A 64 2.39 -14.70 7.77
CA ASN A 64 2.96 -14.58 9.12
C ASN A 64 2.93 -13.14 9.67
N LEU A 65 2.90 -12.14 8.79
CA LEU A 65 2.87 -10.73 9.16
C LEU A 65 1.49 -10.31 9.65
N PHE A 66 0.45 -10.68 8.90
CA PHE A 66 -0.93 -10.26 9.13
C PHE A 66 -1.75 -11.37 9.77
N THR A 67 -1.80 -11.38 11.09
CA THR A 67 -2.67 -12.27 11.88
C THR A 67 -3.60 -11.45 12.77
N SER A 68 -4.68 -12.04 13.27
CA SER A 68 -5.75 -11.31 13.97
C SER A 68 -5.32 -10.63 15.28
N ASP A 69 -4.26 -11.11 15.91
CA ASP A 69 -3.71 -10.57 17.16
C ASP A 69 -3.11 -9.16 17.01
N VAL A 70 -2.71 -8.75 15.79
CA VAL A 70 -2.25 -7.38 15.50
C VAL A 70 -3.31 -6.33 15.87
N PHE A 71 -4.58 -6.69 15.75
CA PHE A 71 -5.72 -5.78 16.01
C PHE A 71 -6.43 -6.09 17.36
N GLU A 72 -5.78 -6.87 18.21
CA GLU A 72 -6.31 -7.16 19.55
C GLU A 72 -6.41 -5.87 20.37
N GLY A 73 -7.47 -5.76 21.16
CA GLY A 73 -7.72 -4.57 22.00
C GLY A 73 -8.33 -3.35 21.27
N TYR A 74 -8.34 -3.31 19.93
CA TYR A 74 -8.83 -2.15 19.16
C TYR A 74 -10.20 -1.64 19.65
N THR A 75 -11.19 -2.54 19.76
CA THR A 75 -12.56 -2.16 20.14
C THR A 75 -12.65 -1.62 21.58
N ALA A 76 -11.89 -2.22 22.51
CA ALA A 76 -11.87 -1.79 23.90
C ALA A 76 -11.22 -0.41 24.06
N ASN A 77 -10.09 -0.22 23.40
CA ASN A 77 -9.33 1.04 23.43
C ASN A 77 -10.09 2.18 22.72
N LEU A 78 -10.79 1.89 21.61
CA LEU A 78 -11.66 2.85 20.95
C LEU A 78 -12.79 3.29 21.88
N LYS A 79 -13.42 2.37 22.61
CA LYS A 79 -14.47 2.70 23.58
C LYS A 79 -13.92 3.60 24.69
N SER A 80 -12.79 3.25 25.27
CA SER A 80 -12.12 4.02 26.32
C SER A 80 -11.74 5.43 25.87
N ALA A 81 -11.25 5.57 24.65
CA ALA A 81 -10.93 6.88 24.05
C ALA A 81 -12.19 7.74 23.84
N LEU A 82 -13.28 7.14 23.35
CA LEU A 82 -14.55 7.86 23.12
C LEU A 82 -15.27 8.26 24.41
N THR A 83 -15.12 7.49 25.49
CA THR A 83 -15.70 7.82 26.81
C THR A 83 -14.83 8.79 27.63
N GLY A 84 -13.61 9.11 27.15
CA GLY A 84 -12.67 9.97 27.87
C GLY A 84 -11.98 9.30 29.06
N GLU A 85 -12.10 7.96 29.21
CA GLU A 85 -11.41 7.20 30.23
C GLU A 85 -9.89 7.18 30.01
N THR A 86 -9.48 7.24 28.74
CA THR A 86 -8.08 7.37 28.35
C THR A 86 -7.86 8.69 27.61
N ARG A 87 -6.81 9.44 28.02
CA ARG A 87 -6.41 10.65 27.30
C ARG A 87 -5.82 10.25 25.96
N PHE A 88 -6.44 10.71 24.87
CA PHE A 88 -5.98 10.49 23.51
C PHE A 88 -5.33 11.76 22.96
N THR A 89 -4.16 11.63 22.34
CA THR A 89 -3.38 12.72 21.75
C THR A 89 -3.02 12.34 20.31
N GLU A 90 -2.40 13.27 19.59
CA GLU A 90 -1.93 13.05 18.22
C GLU A 90 -0.88 11.91 18.08
N THR A 91 -0.25 11.51 19.18
CA THR A 91 0.74 10.42 19.20
C THR A 91 0.18 9.11 19.77
N SER A 92 -1.09 9.08 20.13
CA SER A 92 -1.74 7.89 20.68
C SER A 92 -2.13 6.90 19.60
N SER A 93 -2.17 5.59 19.96
CA SER A 93 -2.66 4.50 19.13
C SER A 93 -3.76 3.71 19.82
N LEU A 94 -4.65 3.10 19.03
CA LEU A 94 -5.73 2.22 19.53
C LEU A 94 -5.30 0.77 19.65
N ILE A 95 -4.13 0.40 19.10
CA ILE A 95 -3.57 -0.94 19.18
C ILE A 95 -2.12 -0.88 19.69
N ASP A 96 -1.64 -2.02 20.20
CA ASP A 96 -0.20 -2.21 20.43
C ASP A 96 0.48 -2.52 19.09
N ASP A 97 1.18 -1.53 18.56
CA ASP A 97 1.85 -1.63 17.27
C ASP A 97 3.24 -2.31 17.33
N SER A 98 3.71 -2.68 18.53
CA SER A 98 4.98 -3.39 18.72
C SER A 98 5.00 -4.74 18.01
N ILE A 99 3.87 -5.47 17.99
CA ILE A 99 3.72 -6.76 17.33
C ILE A 99 3.94 -6.61 15.81
N MET A 100 3.32 -5.60 15.19
CA MET A 100 3.49 -5.34 13.76
C MET A 100 4.94 -4.95 13.45
N TYR A 101 5.54 -4.07 14.27
CA TYR A 101 6.92 -3.63 14.08
C TYR A 101 7.91 -4.79 14.23
N GLU A 102 7.74 -5.66 15.23
CA GLU A 102 8.57 -6.86 15.40
C GLU A 102 8.50 -7.78 14.19
N ARG A 103 7.30 -8.03 13.66
CA ARG A 103 7.10 -8.89 12.50
C ARG A 103 7.67 -8.31 11.22
N LEU A 104 7.49 -7.01 10.98
CA LEU A 104 8.15 -6.30 9.89
C LEU A 104 9.67 -6.38 10.04
N GLY A 105 10.18 -6.27 11.27
CA GLY A 105 11.61 -6.42 11.57
C GLY A 105 12.17 -7.77 11.15
N ARG A 106 11.42 -8.86 11.26
CA ARG A 106 11.86 -10.19 10.80
C ARG A 106 12.15 -10.25 9.30
N VAL A 107 11.53 -9.36 8.52
CA VAL A 107 11.68 -9.30 7.05
C VAL A 107 12.65 -8.20 6.63
N PHE A 108 12.52 -7.02 7.24
CA PHE A 108 13.16 -5.79 6.76
C PHE A 108 14.25 -5.23 7.69
N ALA A 109 14.51 -5.82 8.89
CA ALA A 109 15.55 -5.30 9.77
C ALA A 109 16.93 -5.33 9.09
N GLY A 110 17.66 -4.23 9.19
CA GLY A 110 18.96 -4.06 8.56
C GLY A 110 18.93 -3.86 7.04
N LYS A 111 17.75 -3.87 6.41
CA LYS A 111 17.61 -3.55 4.98
C LYS A 111 17.47 -2.05 4.76
N THR A 112 18.18 -1.56 3.77
CA THR A 112 18.18 -0.17 3.34
C THR A 112 17.72 -0.05 1.89
N PHE A 113 17.43 1.15 1.42
CA PHE A 113 17.07 1.40 0.02
C PHE A 113 18.20 1.03 -0.95
N GLU A 114 19.45 1.04 -0.49
CA GLU A 114 20.63 0.64 -1.27
C GLU A 114 20.71 -0.89 -1.49
N ASP A 115 19.97 -1.69 -0.68
CA ASP A 115 19.89 -3.15 -0.86
C ASP A 115 18.88 -3.56 -1.94
N THR A 116 18.10 -2.62 -2.50
CA THR A 116 17.09 -2.92 -3.50
C THR A 116 17.69 -3.15 -4.89
N LEU A 117 17.09 -4.05 -5.67
CA LEU A 117 17.54 -4.37 -7.03
C LEU A 117 17.22 -3.25 -8.02
N TYR A 118 16.25 -2.41 -7.71
CA TYR A 118 15.85 -1.22 -8.47
C TYR A 118 15.22 -0.18 -7.53
N PRO A 119 15.14 1.09 -7.97
CA PRO A 119 14.66 2.18 -7.13
C PRO A 119 13.35 1.87 -6.42
N LEU A 120 13.31 2.14 -5.12
CA LEU A 120 12.14 2.05 -4.26
C LEU A 120 11.79 3.43 -3.74
N HIS A 121 10.50 3.78 -3.76
CA HIS A 121 9.96 4.98 -3.15
C HIS A 121 8.79 4.61 -2.23
N ILE A 122 8.82 5.10 -0.99
CA ILE A 122 7.75 4.87 -0.02
C ILE A 122 7.16 6.22 0.37
N VAL A 123 5.83 6.32 0.32
CA VAL A 123 5.12 7.57 0.61
C VAL A 123 4.57 7.57 2.02
N ALA A 124 4.84 8.65 2.75
CA ALA A 124 4.26 8.96 4.05
C ALA A 124 3.73 10.40 4.05
N THR A 125 3.01 10.80 5.10
CA THR A 125 2.49 12.16 5.29
C THR A 125 3.13 12.79 6.51
N HIS A 126 3.60 14.03 6.40
CA HIS A 126 4.07 14.78 7.56
C HIS A 126 2.88 15.16 8.46
N LEU A 127 2.91 14.74 9.73
CA LEU A 127 1.78 14.82 10.66
C LEU A 127 1.19 16.21 10.79
N TYR A 128 2.02 17.24 10.87
CA TYR A 128 1.57 18.60 11.20
C TYR A 128 1.30 19.46 9.97
N SER A 129 1.99 19.26 8.85
CA SER A 129 1.78 20.07 7.65
C SER A 129 0.82 19.43 6.65
N GLY A 130 0.63 18.09 6.73
CA GLY A 130 -0.12 17.31 5.73
C GLY A 130 0.63 17.12 4.41
N GLU A 131 1.88 17.59 4.32
CA GLU A 131 2.68 17.46 3.11
C GLU A 131 3.11 16.01 2.88
N ARG A 132 3.14 15.62 1.62
CA ARG A 132 3.66 14.32 1.20
C ARG A 132 5.17 14.24 1.40
N VAL A 133 5.62 13.14 1.99
CA VAL A 133 7.03 12.81 2.15
C VAL A 133 7.33 11.55 1.33
N VAL A 134 8.21 11.65 0.34
CA VAL A 134 8.70 10.52 -0.45
C VAL A 134 10.03 10.07 0.14
N ILE A 135 10.07 8.87 0.73
CA ILE A 135 11.24 8.29 1.36
C ILE A 135 11.88 7.35 0.34
N SER A 136 13.17 7.58 0.03
CA SER A 136 13.94 6.81 -0.94
C SER A 136 15.37 6.49 -0.48
N SER A 137 15.66 6.65 0.82
CA SER A 137 16.97 6.35 1.42
C SER A 137 16.84 5.98 2.88
N GLY A 138 17.86 5.32 3.44
CA GLY A 138 17.90 4.89 4.83
C GLY A 138 17.22 3.55 5.08
N SER A 139 16.61 3.38 6.26
CA SER A 139 16.00 2.12 6.69
C SER A 139 14.65 1.87 5.97
N ILE A 140 14.53 0.75 5.26
CA ILE A 140 13.26 0.31 4.67
C ILE A 140 12.21 0.04 5.75
N LEU A 141 12.62 -0.56 6.88
CA LEU A 141 11.71 -0.84 8.00
C LEU A 141 11.08 0.43 8.55
N ASP A 142 11.88 1.48 8.76
CA ASP A 142 11.36 2.77 9.27
C ASP A 142 10.45 3.46 8.25
N ALA A 143 10.80 3.39 6.97
CA ALA A 143 9.97 3.95 5.90
C ALA A 143 8.60 3.24 5.81
N ILE A 144 8.59 1.90 5.86
CA ILE A 144 7.33 1.13 5.91
C ILE A 144 6.54 1.50 7.15
N ARG A 145 7.21 1.54 8.33
CA ARG A 145 6.54 1.86 9.60
C ARG A 145 5.89 3.24 9.58
N ALA A 146 6.55 4.23 8.98
CA ALA A 146 5.96 5.56 8.77
C ALA A 146 4.76 5.51 7.81
N SER A 147 4.92 4.80 6.69
CA SER A 147 3.90 4.72 5.64
C SER A 147 2.62 4.01 6.06
N ILE A 148 2.68 3.05 7.01
CA ILE A 148 1.53 2.31 7.54
C ILE A 148 0.97 2.90 8.84
N ALA A 149 1.48 4.02 9.33
CA ALA A 149 1.05 4.66 10.56
C ALA A 149 -0.34 5.30 10.42
N ILE A 150 -1.38 4.46 10.23
CA ILE A 150 -2.77 4.89 10.07
C ILE A 150 -3.18 5.71 11.30
N PRO A 151 -3.59 6.99 11.11
CA PRO A 151 -3.96 7.85 12.22
C PRO A 151 -4.96 7.21 13.17
N MET A 152 -4.74 7.36 14.46
CA MET A 152 -5.47 6.76 15.58
C MET A 152 -5.24 5.25 15.75
N ILE A 153 -5.00 4.47 14.71
CA ILE A 153 -4.82 3.01 14.81
C ILE A 153 -3.38 2.69 15.22
N PHE A 154 -2.40 3.21 14.49
CA PHE A 154 -0.97 3.08 14.79
C PHE A 154 -0.40 4.42 15.26
N SER A 155 0.64 4.35 16.09
CA SER A 155 1.36 5.56 16.50
C SER A 155 2.08 6.20 15.31
N PRO A 156 2.13 7.54 15.21
CA PRO A 156 3.01 8.22 14.27
C PRO A 156 4.46 7.78 14.43
N TRP A 157 5.21 7.75 13.34
CA TRP A 157 6.60 7.30 13.33
C TRP A 157 7.56 8.44 13.06
N LYS A 158 8.65 8.51 13.83
CA LYS A 158 9.63 9.57 13.69
C LYS A 158 10.82 9.10 12.83
N ILE A 159 11.11 9.84 11.74
CA ILE A 159 12.31 9.67 10.93
C ILE A 159 13.07 11.01 10.92
N GLY A 160 14.28 11.04 11.47
CA GLY A 160 15.00 12.28 11.67
C GLY A 160 14.21 13.22 12.58
N ASP A 161 13.95 14.45 12.12
CA ASP A 161 13.13 15.43 12.84
C ASP A 161 11.65 15.44 12.39
N GLN A 162 11.27 14.59 11.44
CA GLN A 162 9.91 14.54 10.90
C GLN A 162 9.06 13.52 11.66
N MET A 163 7.86 13.94 12.07
CA MET A 163 6.82 13.05 12.58
C MET A 163 5.88 12.70 11.45
N LEU A 164 5.79 11.42 11.11
CA LEU A 164 5.12 10.90 9.92
C LEU A 164 3.94 10.01 10.28
N VAL A 165 2.92 10.07 9.45
CA VAL A 165 1.76 9.19 9.46
C VAL A 165 1.55 8.56 8.09
N ASP A 166 0.55 7.70 7.99
CA ASP A 166 0.22 6.95 6.78
C ASP A 166 0.16 7.85 5.52
N GLY A 167 0.78 7.38 4.45
CA GLY A 167 0.82 8.11 3.19
C GLY A 167 -0.55 8.34 2.55
N ALA A 168 -1.53 7.48 2.86
CA ALA A 168 -2.89 7.61 2.33
C ALA A 168 -3.62 8.87 2.80
N VAL A 169 -3.12 9.54 3.84
CA VAL A 169 -3.68 10.81 4.31
C VAL A 169 -3.55 11.89 3.24
N CYS A 170 -2.46 11.92 2.49
CA CYS A 170 -2.23 12.90 1.43
C CYS A 170 -2.25 12.32 0.02
N ASP A 171 -1.75 11.10 -0.19
CA ASP A 171 -1.60 10.50 -1.52
C ASP A 171 -1.76 8.98 -1.48
N PRO A 172 -3.00 8.47 -1.56
CA PRO A 172 -3.28 7.04 -1.44
C PRO A 172 -2.83 6.20 -2.64
N LEU A 173 -2.57 6.80 -3.81
CA LEU A 173 -2.07 6.11 -5.00
C LEU A 173 -1.05 7.00 -5.73
N PRO A 174 0.24 6.95 -5.33
CA PRO A 174 1.27 7.91 -5.73
C PRO A 174 1.84 7.67 -7.14
N ILE A 175 0.99 7.77 -8.16
CA ILE A 175 1.34 7.57 -9.58
C ILE A 175 2.35 8.62 -10.04
N ASP A 176 2.21 9.86 -9.59
CA ASP A 176 3.08 10.96 -9.99
C ASP A 176 4.53 10.77 -9.52
N VAL A 177 4.76 10.04 -8.43
CA VAL A 177 6.12 9.70 -8.00
C VAL A 177 6.82 8.91 -9.10
N ALA A 178 6.15 7.91 -9.70
CA ALA A 178 6.69 7.16 -10.82
C ALA A 178 6.88 8.04 -12.07
N ILE A 179 5.91 8.91 -12.36
CA ILE A 179 5.99 9.87 -13.47
C ILE A 179 7.18 10.82 -13.33
N GLN A 180 7.38 11.40 -12.15
CA GLN A 180 8.50 12.32 -11.87
C GLN A 180 9.87 11.64 -12.00
N GLN A 181 9.92 10.33 -11.80
CA GLN A 181 11.12 9.51 -11.99
C GLN A 181 11.31 9.05 -13.46
N GLY A 182 10.46 9.50 -14.37
CA GLY A 182 10.59 9.25 -15.81
C GLY A 182 10.10 7.86 -16.23
N SER A 183 9.04 7.36 -15.61
CA SER A 183 8.38 6.10 -16.00
C SER A 183 7.53 6.30 -17.25
N ASP A 184 7.66 5.38 -18.20
CA ASP A 184 6.89 5.37 -19.45
C ASP A 184 5.65 4.47 -19.35
N VAL A 185 5.75 3.36 -18.59
CA VAL A 185 4.69 2.39 -18.37
C VAL A 185 4.54 2.16 -16.86
N ILE A 186 3.35 2.35 -16.34
CA ILE A 186 3.05 2.29 -14.91
C ILE A 186 1.92 1.29 -14.66
N ALA A 187 2.22 0.16 -14.01
CA ALA A 187 1.21 -0.73 -13.46
C ALA A 187 0.80 -0.21 -12.08
N ALA A 188 -0.39 0.39 -12.00
CA ALA A 188 -0.90 1.01 -10.78
C ALA A 188 -1.92 0.11 -10.09
N VAL A 189 -1.54 -0.50 -8.97
CA VAL A 189 -2.41 -1.36 -8.16
C VAL A 189 -3.22 -0.48 -7.22
N GLY A 190 -4.52 -0.43 -7.45
CA GLY A 190 -5.48 0.31 -6.64
C GLY A 190 -6.59 -0.59 -6.10
N PHE A 191 -7.31 -0.12 -5.10
CA PHE A 191 -8.34 -0.92 -4.44
C PHE A 191 -9.61 -0.12 -4.24
N GLU A 192 -10.73 -0.63 -4.79
CA GLU A 192 -12.03 -0.11 -4.44
C GLU A 192 -12.44 -0.60 -3.05
N MET A 193 -12.66 0.34 -2.14
CA MET A 193 -13.11 0.03 -0.78
C MET A 193 -14.59 -0.39 -0.78
N PRO A 194 -14.97 -1.39 0.03
CA PRO A 194 -16.33 -1.91 0.04
C PRO A 194 -17.34 -0.86 0.51
N ILE A 195 -18.44 -0.72 -0.25
CA ILE A 195 -19.56 0.17 0.07
C ILE A 195 -20.63 -0.60 0.85
N ARG A 196 -20.97 -0.10 2.04
CA ARG A 196 -21.99 -0.72 2.90
C ARG A 196 -23.39 -0.28 2.50
N LYS A 197 -24.33 -1.24 2.41
CA LYS A 197 -25.76 -0.96 2.15
C LYS A 197 -26.53 -0.55 3.43
N ARG A 198 -26.03 -0.90 4.60
CA ARG A 198 -26.64 -0.58 5.89
C ARG A 198 -25.57 -0.20 6.90
N MET A 199 -25.83 0.80 7.70
CA MET A 199 -24.93 1.34 8.73
C MET A 199 -25.75 1.53 10.00
N ASN A 200 -25.48 0.70 11.01
CA ASN A 200 -26.19 0.68 12.28
C ASN A 200 -25.30 0.97 13.50
N SER A 201 -24.10 1.47 13.27
CA SER A 201 -23.17 1.89 14.32
C SER A 201 -22.33 3.07 13.87
N TYR A 202 -21.76 3.82 14.81
CA TYR A 202 -20.84 4.91 14.55
C TYR A 202 -19.67 4.48 13.65
N THR A 203 -19.04 3.35 13.99
CA THR A 203 -17.94 2.80 13.20
C THR A 203 -18.37 2.38 11.79
N ALA A 204 -19.58 1.84 11.63
CA ALA A 204 -20.08 1.50 10.29
C ALA A 204 -20.30 2.74 9.42
N VAL A 205 -20.80 3.83 10.00
CA VAL A 205 -20.99 5.12 9.31
C VAL A 205 -19.64 5.72 8.93
N THR A 206 -18.69 5.83 9.87
CA THR A 206 -17.38 6.41 9.60
C THR A 206 -16.59 5.61 8.57
N THR A 207 -16.60 4.27 8.67
CA THR A 207 -15.97 3.39 7.67
C THR A 207 -16.59 3.56 6.29
N HIS A 208 -17.92 3.69 6.21
CA HIS A 208 -18.62 3.89 4.92
C HIS A 208 -18.20 5.19 4.25
N PHE A 209 -18.18 6.31 4.99
CA PHE A 209 -17.75 7.59 4.43
C PHE A 209 -16.28 7.56 4.03
N ASN A 210 -15.42 6.93 4.84
CA ASN A 210 -14.01 6.73 4.45
C ASN A 210 -13.89 5.95 3.13
N SER A 211 -14.67 4.86 2.96
CA SER A 211 -14.71 4.10 1.69
C SER A 211 -15.15 4.98 0.52
N LEU A 212 -16.15 5.86 0.70
CA LEU A 212 -16.59 6.79 -0.34
C LEU A 212 -15.48 7.78 -0.72
N TYR A 213 -14.78 8.37 0.27
CA TYR A 213 -13.68 9.30 0.01
C TYR A 213 -12.54 8.60 -0.74
N MET A 214 -12.12 7.44 -0.29
CA MET A 214 -11.03 6.68 -0.91
C MET A 214 -11.37 6.27 -2.36
N ASN A 215 -12.60 5.79 -2.60
CA ASN A 215 -13.03 5.42 -3.95
C ASN A 215 -13.11 6.62 -4.90
N ASN A 216 -13.54 7.79 -4.40
CA ASN A 216 -13.57 9.00 -5.20
C ASN A 216 -12.15 9.50 -5.51
N ILE A 217 -11.23 9.45 -4.54
CA ILE A 217 -9.83 9.81 -4.77
C ILE A 217 -9.22 8.87 -5.80
N LEU A 218 -9.40 7.56 -5.67
CA LEU A 218 -8.90 6.56 -6.63
C LEU A 218 -9.35 6.88 -8.07
N LYS A 219 -10.66 7.10 -8.27
CA LYS A 219 -11.23 7.45 -9.56
C LYS A 219 -10.67 8.76 -10.12
N SER A 220 -10.60 9.78 -9.26
CA SER A 220 -10.06 11.09 -9.65
C SER A 220 -8.59 11.02 -10.03
N THR A 221 -7.79 10.23 -9.31
CA THR A 221 -6.36 10.04 -9.58
C THR A 221 -6.15 9.43 -10.95
N PHE A 222 -6.83 8.32 -11.28
CA PHE A 222 -6.73 7.72 -12.62
C PHE A 222 -7.23 8.66 -13.71
N ALA A 223 -8.37 9.31 -13.52
CA ALA A 223 -8.92 10.24 -14.50
C ALA A 223 -7.97 11.42 -14.77
N PHE A 224 -7.38 11.98 -13.71
CA PHE A 224 -6.45 13.08 -13.82
C PHE A 224 -5.18 12.70 -14.60
N TYR A 225 -4.47 11.65 -14.18
CA TYR A 225 -3.21 11.30 -14.83
C TYR A 225 -3.39 10.79 -16.26
N ASN A 226 -4.48 10.09 -16.56
CA ASN A 226 -4.81 9.72 -17.95
C ASN A 226 -5.09 10.94 -18.84
N ALA A 227 -5.53 12.06 -18.27
CA ALA A 227 -5.83 13.27 -19.03
C ALA A 227 -4.62 14.18 -19.25
N VAL A 228 -3.64 14.18 -18.32
CA VAL A 228 -2.60 15.22 -18.28
C VAL A 228 -1.17 14.70 -18.56
N HIS A 229 -0.98 13.38 -18.65
CA HIS A 229 0.36 12.81 -18.81
C HIS A 229 0.43 11.80 -19.95
N HIS A 230 1.68 11.64 -20.52
CA HIS A 230 1.95 10.74 -21.64
C HIS A 230 2.36 9.33 -21.22
N ALA A 231 2.69 9.10 -19.94
CA ALA A 231 2.98 7.76 -19.45
C ALA A 231 1.74 6.87 -19.57
N GLU A 232 1.94 5.63 -20.00
CA GLU A 232 0.86 4.65 -20.06
C GLU A 232 0.56 4.12 -18.67
N ILE A 233 -0.59 4.47 -18.13
CA ILE A 233 -1.02 4.05 -16.79
C ILE A 233 -1.99 2.89 -16.92
N ILE A 234 -1.59 1.73 -16.45
CA ILE A 234 -2.36 0.48 -16.49
C ILE A 234 -2.96 0.26 -15.10
N PRO A 235 -4.28 0.48 -14.93
CA PRO A 235 -4.92 0.23 -13.65
C PRO A 235 -5.05 -1.27 -13.41
N ILE A 236 -4.47 -1.73 -12.31
CA ILE A 236 -4.64 -3.10 -11.80
C ILE A 236 -5.61 -3.00 -10.63
N LEU A 237 -6.88 -3.29 -10.89
CA LEU A 237 -7.97 -3.16 -9.93
C LEU A 237 -8.57 -4.54 -9.65
N PRO A 238 -8.10 -5.25 -8.60
CA PRO A 238 -8.63 -6.56 -8.26
C PRO A 238 -10.13 -6.49 -7.97
N ASN A 239 -10.90 -7.36 -8.61
CA ASN A 239 -12.34 -7.45 -8.39
C ASN A 239 -12.66 -8.47 -7.30
N PHE A 240 -13.16 -8.01 -6.17
CA PHE A 240 -13.53 -8.87 -5.07
C PHE A 240 -15.04 -9.19 -5.14
N GLU A 241 -15.38 -10.43 -5.49
CA GLU A 241 -16.78 -10.92 -5.50
C GLU A 241 -17.40 -10.88 -4.10
N LYS A 242 -16.57 -11.00 -3.06
CA LYS A 242 -16.97 -10.92 -1.66
C LYS A 242 -16.40 -9.64 -1.05
N PRO A 243 -17.15 -8.93 -0.20
CA PRO A 243 -16.61 -7.79 0.53
C PRO A 243 -15.41 -8.21 1.38
N VAL A 244 -14.26 -7.60 1.15
CA VAL A 244 -13.03 -7.80 1.94
C VAL A 244 -12.75 -6.52 2.71
N GLY A 245 -12.64 -6.63 4.02
CA GLY A 245 -12.30 -5.50 4.89
C GLY A 245 -10.79 -5.21 4.89
N THR A 246 -10.43 -3.97 5.20
CA THR A 246 -9.04 -3.51 5.28
C THR A 246 -8.16 -4.32 6.24
N PHE A 247 -8.77 -5.01 7.22
CA PHE A 247 -8.09 -5.81 8.24
C PHE A 247 -8.51 -7.29 8.22
N ASP A 248 -9.12 -7.75 7.12
CA ASP A 248 -9.56 -9.14 6.97
C ASP A 248 -8.40 -10.06 6.54
N THR A 249 -7.53 -10.36 7.50
CA THR A 249 -6.30 -11.12 7.29
C THR A 249 -6.53 -12.55 6.78
N GLN A 250 -7.70 -13.14 7.06
CA GLN A 250 -8.04 -14.51 6.64
C GLN A 250 -8.28 -14.60 5.13
N GLN A 251 -8.57 -13.46 4.47
CA GLN A 251 -8.82 -13.40 3.04
C GLN A 251 -7.54 -13.20 2.21
N ILE A 252 -6.36 -13.10 2.82
CA ILE A 252 -5.10 -12.83 2.10
C ILE A 252 -4.86 -13.78 0.92
N PRO A 253 -5.04 -15.11 1.03
CA PRO A 253 -4.87 -16.00 -0.12
C PRO A 253 -5.81 -15.66 -1.29
N TYR A 254 -7.07 -15.35 -0.99
CA TYR A 254 -8.06 -14.92 -1.98
C TYR A 254 -7.70 -13.56 -2.60
N ILE A 255 -7.21 -12.62 -1.80
CA ILE A 255 -6.78 -11.31 -2.27
C ILE A 255 -5.63 -11.45 -3.27
N ILE A 256 -4.64 -12.30 -2.98
CA ILE A 256 -3.51 -12.55 -3.87
C ILE A 256 -4.00 -13.15 -5.19
N GLU A 257 -4.90 -14.12 -5.15
CA GLU A 257 -5.49 -14.74 -6.34
C GLU A 257 -6.23 -13.71 -7.21
N GLN A 258 -7.03 -12.82 -6.61
CA GLN A 258 -7.72 -11.78 -7.37
C GLN A 258 -6.74 -10.75 -7.96
N GLY A 259 -5.64 -10.46 -7.26
CA GLY A 259 -4.56 -9.63 -7.77
C GLY A 259 -3.86 -10.25 -8.99
N GLU A 260 -3.62 -11.55 -8.96
CA GLU A 260 -3.02 -12.29 -10.08
C GLU A 260 -3.95 -12.27 -11.31
N LYS A 261 -5.23 -12.56 -11.13
CA LYS A 261 -6.23 -12.49 -12.21
C LYS A 261 -6.29 -11.10 -12.84
N ALA A 262 -6.37 -10.05 -12.02
CA ALA A 262 -6.40 -8.68 -12.52
C ALA A 262 -5.12 -8.31 -13.29
N ALA A 263 -3.96 -8.81 -12.86
CA ALA A 263 -2.71 -8.57 -13.56
C ALA A 263 -2.63 -9.32 -14.90
N GLU A 264 -3.06 -10.58 -14.94
CA GLU A 264 -3.04 -11.43 -16.14
C GLU A 264 -3.77 -10.81 -17.32
N GLU A 265 -4.89 -10.12 -17.07
CA GLU A 265 -5.65 -9.41 -18.10
C GLU A 265 -4.81 -8.35 -18.83
N HIS A 266 -3.82 -7.76 -18.15
CA HIS A 266 -3.00 -6.67 -18.67
C HIS A 266 -1.61 -7.08 -19.14
N ILE A 267 -1.14 -8.29 -18.83
CA ILE A 267 0.19 -8.78 -19.24
C ILE A 267 0.45 -8.68 -20.74
N PRO A 268 -0.47 -9.08 -21.65
CA PRO A 268 -0.22 -8.98 -23.08
C PRO A 268 0.02 -7.53 -23.51
N TYR A 269 -0.74 -6.59 -22.95
CA TYR A 269 -0.59 -5.17 -23.24
C TYR A 269 0.72 -4.60 -22.68
N MET A 270 1.09 -4.95 -21.45
CA MET A 270 2.39 -4.56 -20.89
C MET A 270 3.55 -5.02 -21.77
N LYS A 271 3.53 -6.28 -22.22
CA LYS A 271 4.55 -6.82 -23.13
C LYS A 271 4.65 -6.01 -24.43
N GLN A 272 3.49 -5.68 -25.02
CA GLN A 272 3.46 -4.87 -26.26
C GLN A 272 4.07 -3.49 -26.05
N LEU A 273 3.81 -2.83 -24.93
CA LEU A 273 4.38 -1.51 -24.61
C LEU A 273 5.88 -1.55 -24.38
N LEU A 274 6.37 -2.59 -23.67
CA LEU A 274 7.79 -2.74 -23.35
C LEU A 274 8.66 -3.16 -24.55
N LEU A 275 8.04 -3.68 -25.62
CA LEU A 275 8.71 -4.02 -26.88
C LEU A 275 8.76 -2.85 -27.88
N ARG A 276 8.01 -1.76 -27.65
CA ARG A 276 8.08 -0.58 -28.50
C ARG A 276 9.39 0.14 -28.23
N ASP A 277 10.24 0.25 -29.25
CA ASP A 277 11.34 1.19 -29.27
C ASP A 277 10.77 2.59 -29.49
N VAL A 278 10.96 3.49 -28.54
CA VAL A 278 10.62 4.92 -28.66
C VAL A 278 11.77 5.66 -29.33
#